data_02e17f388c6a4a2e8ac34cbdfe2e010e
#
_entry.id   02e17f388c6a4a2e8ac34cbdfe2e010e
#
_cell.length_a   1.000
_cell.length_b   1.000
_cell.length_c   1.000
_cell.angle_alpha   90.00
_cell.angle_beta   90.00
_cell.angle_gamma   90.00
#
_symmetry.space_group_name_H-M   'P 1'
#
loop_
_entity.id
_entity.type
_entity.pdbx_description
1 polymer ?
#
loop_
_entity_poly.entity_id
_entity_poly.type
_entity_poly.pdbx_seq_one_letter_code
_entity_poly.pdbx_strand_id
1 'polypeptide(L)'
;MSNSYFEIIRSGVNTTIQDRGRNHMYYVGITVSGAIDQRNYKLSNKLVGNNLDEAVIEFAYQGPLLKLKNGKINLSVTGDVLFKIIRKNSNIENGVCYKNYILEDEDQIDLISTKNTAYGYLSISGGLELEKIWNSYSINTKANVGPNNGKKYSIKDKIFIKNSDFKKIEEIEINYKEDPDNIIRVIKGTNFDYFSTEAQNNFFNKEFLVTKLADRMGIRLSGPKLENIVSSNIKSEGLVKGVIQVPADGNPIVMLSDHGTIGGYPKIGVVISADLDRVGQLTPGTIINFKEVSLEEAQNIFKAYTE
;
A
#
# COMPACT_ATOMS: atom_id res chain seq x y z
N MET A 1 5.42 32.33 13.70
CA MET A 1 4.79 32.01 12.41
C MET A 1 3.88 30.80 12.63
N SER A 2 2.67 30.78 12.08
CA SER A 2 1.78 29.61 12.21
C SER A 2 2.32 28.47 11.33
N ASN A 3 2.33 27.25 11.87
CA ASN A 3 2.82 26.08 11.14
C ASN A 3 2.01 25.84 9.85
N SER A 4 2.69 25.42 8.78
CA SER A 4 2.04 25.02 7.54
C SER A 4 1.30 23.70 7.76
N TYR A 5 0.11 23.56 7.15
CA TYR A 5 -0.68 22.34 7.24
C TYR A 5 -1.58 22.13 6.04
N PHE A 6 -1.99 20.91 5.80
CA PHE A 6 -3.11 20.60 4.95
C PHE A 6 -4.41 20.54 5.77
N GLU A 7 -5.41 21.29 5.32
CA GLU A 7 -6.79 21.12 5.74
C GLU A 7 -7.49 20.11 4.83
N ILE A 8 -8.16 19.12 5.39
CA ILE A 8 -8.87 18.09 4.63
C ILE A 8 -10.27 18.58 4.28
N ILE A 9 -10.50 18.85 3.02
CA ILE A 9 -11.80 19.26 2.47
C ILE A 9 -12.67 18.05 2.11
N ARG A 10 -12.06 17.00 1.57
CA ARG A 10 -12.64 15.67 1.36
C ARG A 10 -11.64 14.62 1.82
N SER A 11 -12.08 13.66 2.63
CA SER A 11 -11.16 12.67 3.22
C SER A 11 -10.76 11.53 2.28
N GLY A 12 -11.50 11.29 1.20
CA GLY A 12 -11.33 10.08 0.40
C GLY A 12 -11.84 8.82 1.11
N VAL A 13 -11.54 7.65 0.54
CA VAL A 13 -12.04 6.36 1.06
C VAL A 13 -11.22 5.87 2.25
N ASN A 14 -9.90 5.88 2.12
CA ASN A 14 -8.98 5.40 3.16
C ASN A 14 -7.69 6.22 3.13
N THR A 15 -7.73 7.42 3.69
CA THR A 15 -6.57 8.32 3.78
C THR A 15 -5.87 8.10 5.11
N THR A 16 -4.64 7.60 5.06
CA THR A 16 -3.80 7.30 6.22
C THR A 16 -2.38 7.78 5.99
N ILE A 17 -1.64 7.96 7.08
CA ILE A 17 -0.18 8.15 7.01
C ILE A 17 0.46 6.77 7.01
N GLN A 18 1.41 6.59 6.09
CA GLN A 18 2.20 5.38 6.02
C GLN A 18 3.69 5.73 5.86
N ASP A 19 4.54 4.87 6.40
CA ASP A 19 5.98 4.88 6.23
C ASP A 19 6.46 3.47 5.85
N ARG A 20 7.70 3.14 6.19
CA ARG A 20 8.24 1.79 6.00
C ARG A 20 7.54 0.72 6.84
N GLY A 21 6.81 1.13 7.90
CA GLY A 21 6.17 0.25 8.87
C GLY A 21 6.98 0.06 10.16
N ARG A 22 6.36 -0.58 11.15
CA ARG A 22 6.92 -0.85 12.48
C ARG A 22 7.41 -2.29 12.59
N ASN A 23 8.68 -2.45 12.89
CA ASN A 23 9.29 -3.76 13.07
C ASN A 23 9.20 -4.24 14.53
N HIS A 24 9.37 -5.54 14.73
CA HIS A 24 9.53 -6.18 16.04
C HIS A 24 8.31 -6.05 16.97
N MET A 25 7.07 -5.96 16.43
CA MET A 25 5.84 -5.85 17.23
C MET A 25 4.95 -7.10 17.16
N TYR A 26 5.37 -8.14 16.46
CA TYR A 26 4.59 -9.38 16.32
C TYR A 26 4.27 -10.04 17.66
N TYR A 27 5.18 -9.95 18.65
CA TYR A 27 5.00 -10.53 19.98
C TYR A 27 3.86 -9.88 20.78
N VAL A 28 3.43 -8.67 20.42
CA VAL A 28 2.25 -7.99 20.98
C VAL A 28 1.04 -8.02 20.04
N GLY A 29 1.10 -8.83 18.98
CA GLY A 29 -0.02 -9.00 18.04
C GLY A 29 -0.15 -7.88 16.99
N ILE A 30 0.88 -7.04 16.82
CA ILE A 30 0.87 -5.94 15.84
C ILE A 30 1.80 -6.27 14.66
N THR A 31 1.26 -6.20 13.45
CA THR A 31 2.01 -6.40 12.21
C THR A 31 2.84 -5.18 11.82
N VAL A 32 3.71 -5.34 10.82
CA VAL A 32 4.57 -4.27 10.33
C VAL A 32 3.76 -3.06 9.84
N SER A 33 2.59 -3.27 9.23
CA SER A 33 1.84 -2.22 8.53
C SER A 33 2.69 -1.58 7.41
N GLY A 34 2.80 -0.25 7.37
CA GLY A 34 3.56 0.45 6.34
C GLY A 34 2.81 0.60 5.03
N ALA A 35 3.41 1.31 4.09
CA ALA A 35 2.87 1.46 2.75
C ALA A 35 2.61 0.09 2.09
N ILE A 36 1.47 -0.03 1.43
CA ILE A 36 1.11 -1.27 0.73
C ILE A 36 2.12 -1.54 -0.38
N ASP A 37 2.43 -0.51 -1.17
CA ASP A 37 3.40 -0.51 -2.26
C ASP A 37 4.63 0.30 -1.84
N GLN A 38 5.68 -0.41 -1.49
CA GLN A 38 6.93 0.17 -1.00
C GLN A 38 7.71 0.88 -2.12
N ARG A 39 7.55 0.49 -3.37
CA ARG A 39 8.21 1.14 -4.51
C ARG A 39 7.60 2.52 -4.75
N ASN A 40 6.30 2.62 -4.91
CA ASN A 40 5.62 3.90 -5.12
C ASN A 40 5.82 4.87 -3.95
N TYR A 41 5.79 4.36 -2.72
CA TYR A 41 6.13 5.09 -1.52
C TYR A 41 7.54 5.71 -1.57
N LYS A 42 8.56 4.93 -1.94
CA LYS A 42 9.94 5.42 -2.05
C LYS A 42 10.12 6.40 -3.21
N LEU A 43 9.50 6.12 -4.37
CA LEU A 43 9.54 7.01 -5.52
C LEU A 43 8.92 8.37 -5.22
N SER A 44 7.80 8.42 -4.47
CA SER A 44 7.19 9.68 -4.06
C SER A 44 8.13 10.52 -3.19
N ASN A 45 8.84 9.91 -2.25
CA ASN A 45 9.83 10.60 -1.41
C ASN A 45 11.05 11.08 -2.22
N LYS A 46 11.54 10.25 -3.14
CA LYS A 46 12.66 10.60 -4.02
C LYS A 46 12.39 11.85 -4.84
N LEU A 47 11.18 11.99 -5.39
CA LEU A 47 10.76 13.12 -6.22
C LEU A 47 10.76 14.47 -5.49
N VAL A 48 10.64 14.48 -4.19
CA VAL A 48 10.65 15.68 -3.35
C VAL A 48 11.91 15.82 -2.50
N GLY A 49 12.95 15.01 -2.79
CA GLY A 49 14.24 15.08 -2.12
C GLY A 49 14.22 14.66 -0.65
N ASN A 50 13.24 13.87 -0.23
CA ASN A 50 13.16 13.32 1.12
C ASN A 50 14.08 12.11 1.31
N ASN A 51 14.33 11.77 2.58
CA ASN A 51 14.76 10.42 2.90
C ASN A 51 13.68 9.42 2.42
N LEU A 52 14.10 8.29 1.84
CA LEU A 52 13.18 7.28 1.31
C LEU A 52 12.26 6.68 2.38
N ASP A 53 12.60 6.80 3.66
CA ASP A 53 11.82 6.31 4.79
C ASP A 53 10.89 7.40 5.42
N GLU A 54 10.77 8.60 4.81
CA GLU A 54 9.89 9.66 5.32
C GLU A 54 8.42 9.27 5.14
N ALA A 55 7.57 9.70 6.08
CA ALA A 55 6.13 9.40 6.06
C ALA A 55 5.42 10.08 4.88
N VAL A 56 4.44 9.40 4.30
CA VAL A 56 3.62 9.87 3.19
C VAL A 56 2.12 9.73 3.50
N ILE A 57 1.29 10.42 2.74
CA ILE A 57 -0.15 10.17 2.71
C ILE A 57 -0.42 9.05 1.70
N GLU A 58 -0.95 7.92 2.19
CA GLU A 58 -1.47 6.81 1.37
C GLU A 58 -2.99 6.89 1.33
N PHE A 59 -3.59 6.65 0.17
CA PHE A 59 -5.03 6.58 -0.01
C PHE A 59 -5.42 5.44 -0.96
N ALA A 60 -6.65 4.94 -0.78
CA ALA A 60 -7.18 3.87 -1.63
C ALA A 60 -8.32 4.39 -2.51
N TYR A 61 -8.30 4.03 -3.78
CA TYR A 61 -9.32 4.33 -4.80
C TYR A 61 -9.62 5.84 -4.97
N GLN A 62 -10.41 6.44 -4.10
CA GLN A 62 -10.66 7.89 -4.09
C GLN A 62 -9.79 8.53 -3.01
N GLY A 63 -8.94 9.46 -3.40
CA GLY A 63 -8.06 10.19 -2.49
C GLY A 63 -8.70 11.44 -1.87
N PRO A 64 -7.97 12.11 -0.99
CA PRO A 64 -8.43 13.34 -0.36
C PRO A 64 -8.38 14.54 -1.31
N LEU A 65 -9.21 15.56 -1.01
CA LEU A 65 -9.01 16.93 -1.44
C LEU A 65 -8.39 17.69 -0.27
N LEU A 66 -7.17 18.18 -0.47
CA LEU A 66 -6.38 18.87 0.55
C LEU A 66 -6.16 20.32 0.15
N LYS A 67 -6.26 21.22 1.13
CA LYS A 67 -5.98 22.65 0.96
C LYS A 67 -4.77 23.04 1.78
N LEU A 68 -3.74 23.61 1.13
CA LEU A 68 -2.55 24.09 1.84
C LEU A 68 -2.86 25.41 2.57
N LYS A 69 -2.43 25.50 3.80
CA LYS A 69 -2.51 26.68 4.65
C LYS A 69 -1.14 27.06 5.19
N ASN A 70 -0.87 28.37 5.17
CA ASN A 70 0.29 29.01 5.78
C ASN A 70 1.64 28.54 5.24
N GLY A 71 1.76 28.32 3.92
CA GLY A 71 3.05 27.90 3.41
C GLY A 71 3.19 27.76 1.91
N LYS A 72 4.39 27.32 1.53
CA LYS A 72 4.77 26.92 0.18
C LYS A 72 5.57 25.64 0.29
N ILE A 73 5.25 24.65 -0.52
CA ILE A 73 5.81 23.30 -0.45
C ILE A 73 6.08 22.71 -1.82
N ASN A 74 7.03 21.76 -1.89
CA ASN A 74 7.10 20.83 -3.01
C ASN A 74 6.34 19.55 -2.61
N LEU A 75 5.66 18.95 -3.57
CA LEU A 75 4.97 17.67 -3.40
C LEU A 75 5.12 16.79 -4.64
N SER A 76 4.81 15.52 -4.49
CA SER A 76 4.74 14.55 -5.58
C SER A 76 3.61 13.57 -5.37
N VAL A 77 3.08 13.02 -6.47
CA VAL A 77 2.08 11.96 -6.47
C VAL A 77 2.60 10.77 -7.25
N THR A 78 2.49 9.57 -6.68
CA THR A 78 2.85 8.30 -7.33
C THR A 78 1.70 7.29 -7.23
N GLY A 79 1.78 6.23 -8.04
CA GLY A 79 0.67 5.35 -8.37
C GLY A 79 -0.05 5.83 -9.64
N ASP A 80 -0.98 5.04 -10.18
CA ASP A 80 -1.79 5.45 -11.34
C ASP A 80 -2.98 6.29 -10.90
N VAL A 81 -2.72 7.58 -10.59
CA VAL A 81 -3.67 8.50 -9.96
C VAL A 81 -4.10 9.59 -10.92
N LEU A 82 -5.40 9.82 -11.01
CA LEU A 82 -5.99 11.02 -11.60
C LEU A 82 -6.08 12.10 -10.53
N PHE A 83 -5.38 13.21 -10.74
CA PHE A 83 -5.41 14.34 -9.80
C PHE A 83 -5.29 15.67 -10.52
N LYS A 84 -5.64 16.75 -9.83
CA LYS A 84 -5.48 18.12 -10.29
C LYS A 84 -5.04 19.04 -9.16
N ILE A 85 -4.34 20.10 -9.53
CA ILE A 85 -3.99 21.20 -8.65
C ILE A 85 -4.94 22.37 -8.97
N ILE A 86 -5.58 22.89 -7.94
CA ILE A 86 -6.49 24.03 -8.03
C ILE A 86 -5.79 25.20 -7.34
N ARG A 87 -5.37 26.16 -8.13
CA ARG A 87 -4.67 27.34 -7.63
C ARG A 87 -5.63 28.29 -6.90
N LYS A 88 -5.11 29.12 -6.01
CA LYS A 88 -5.88 30.15 -5.28
C LYS A 88 -6.74 31.03 -6.19
N ASN A 89 -6.26 31.34 -7.40
CA ASN A 89 -6.98 32.11 -8.41
C ASN A 89 -7.99 31.28 -9.23
N SER A 90 -8.28 30.05 -8.80
CA SER A 90 -9.19 29.09 -9.46
C SER A 90 -8.67 28.49 -10.78
N ASN A 91 -7.44 28.75 -11.19
CA ASN A 91 -6.84 28.03 -12.29
C ASN A 91 -6.66 26.55 -11.94
N ILE A 92 -6.93 25.67 -12.89
CA ILE A 92 -6.85 24.22 -12.72
C ILE A 92 -5.72 23.68 -13.60
N GLU A 93 -4.83 22.91 -13.00
CA GLU A 93 -3.74 22.19 -13.65
C GLU A 93 -3.96 20.68 -13.46
N ASN A 94 -4.04 19.94 -14.56
CA ASN A 94 -4.08 18.47 -14.48
C ASN A 94 -2.70 17.94 -14.09
N GLY A 95 -2.67 17.10 -13.06
CA GLY A 95 -1.43 16.52 -12.56
C GLY A 95 -0.97 15.30 -13.38
N VAL A 96 0.33 15.11 -13.42
CA VAL A 96 1.01 13.92 -13.96
C VAL A 96 1.71 13.23 -12.82
N CYS A 97 1.48 11.92 -12.64
CA CYS A 97 2.17 11.13 -11.61
C CYS A 97 3.67 11.04 -11.89
N TYR A 98 4.45 10.75 -10.86
CA TYR A 98 5.90 10.63 -10.89
C TYR A 98 6.63 11.92 -11.29
N LYS A 99 6.01 13.06 -10.99
CA LYS A 99 6.56 14.39 -11.16
C LYS A 99 6.37 15.19 -9.87
N ASN A 100 7.28 16.13 -9.57
CA ASN A 100 7.12 17.04 -8.44
C ASN A 100 6.41 18.34 -8.86
N TYR A 101 5.72 18.95 -7.90
CA TYR A 101 4.95 20.18 -8.06
C TYR A 101 5.19 21.12 -6.90
N ILE A 102 4.92 22.40 -7.11
CA ILE A 102 4.90 23.41 -6.04
C ILE A 102 3.45 23.77 -5.74
N LEU A 103 3.07 23.69 -4.47
CA LEU A 103 1.85 24.30 -3.93
C LEU A 103 2.19 25.55 -3.13
N GLU A 104 1.33 26.56 -3.25
CA GLU A 104 1.38 27.81 -2.47
C GLU A 104 0.19 27.91 -1.53
N ASP A 105 0.24 28.88 -0.61
CA ASP A 105 -0.84 29.11 0.35
C ASP A 105 -2.19 29.28 -0.34
N GLU A 106 -3.21 28.57 0.17
CA GLU A 106 -4.58 28.49 -0.36
C GLU A 106 -4.76 27.61 -1.61
N ASP A 107 -3.68 27.12 -2.25
CA ASP A 107 -3.78 26.12 -3.32
C ASP A 107 -4.36 24.80 -2.78
N GLN A 108 -5.01 24.05 -3.66
CA GLN A 108 -5.56 22.75 -3.32
C GLN A 108 -4.99 21.66 -4.25
N ILE A 109 -4.86 20.46 -3.71
CA ILE A 109 -4.63 19.25 -4.50
C ILE A 109 -5.83 18.32 -4.36
N ASP A 110 -6.42 17.96 -5.49
CA ASP A 110 -7.57 17.06 -5.57
C ASP A 110 -7.10 15.70 -6.12
N LEU A 111 -6.93 14.73 -5.22
CA LEU A 111 -6.60 13.35 -5.56
C LEU A 111 -7.91 12.62 -5.88
N ILE A 112 -8.33 12.67 -7.15
CA ILE A 112 -9.68 12.30 -7.58
C ILE A 112 -9.92 10.81 -7.45
N SER A 113 -9.06 10.00 -8.07
CA SER A 113 -9.14 8.53 -8.00
C SER A 113 -7.86 7.87 -8.49
N THR A 114 -7.62 6.65 -8.06
CA THR A 114 -6.74 5.74 -8.79
C THR A 114 -7.47 5.23 -10.04
N LYS A 115 -6.72 4.75 -11.04
CA LYS A 115 -7.27 4.20 -12.28
C LYS A 115 -7.16 2.68 -12.29
N ASN A 116 -5.95 2.15 -12.54
CA ASN A 116 -5.68 0.72 -12.64
C ASN A 116 -5.06 0.13 -11.38
N THR A 117 -4.76 0.96 -10.40
CA THR A 117 -4.15 0.57 -9.11
C THR A 117 -5.10 0.83 -7.95
N ALA A 118 -4.93 0.12 -6.83
CA ALA A 118 -5.76 0.30 -5.65
C ALA A 118 -5.30 1.48 -4.77
N TYR A 119 -4.00 1.78 -4.73
CA TYR A 119 -3.41 2.78 -3.83
C TYR A 119 -2.62 3.85 -4.59
N GLY A 120 -2.67 5.06 -4.05
CA GLY A 120 -1.83 6.19 -4.46
C GLY A 120 -1.13 6.83 -3.27
N TYR A 121 -0.06 7.57 -3.54
CA TYR A 121 0.83 8.16 -2.53
C TYR A 121 1.04 9.64 -2.82
N LEU A 122 1.01 10.44 -1.76
CA LEU A 122 1.37 11.86 -1.79
C LEU A 122 2.51 12.10 -0.80
N SER A 123 3.65 12.57 -1.30
CA SER A 123 4.80 12.98 -0.50
C SER A 123 4.98 14.50 -0.52
N ILE A 124 5.53 15.04 0.57
CA ILE A 124 5.77 16.48 0.75
C ILE A 124 7.22 16.68 1.16
N SER A 125 7.90 17.61 0.53
CA SER A 125 9.29 17.97 0.87
C SER A 125 9.41 18.35 2.33
N GLY A 126 10.43 17.79 3.01
CA GLY A 126 10.67 17.98 4.45
C GLY A 126 9.81 17.09 5.35
N GLY A 127 8.74 16.48 4.82
CA GLY A 127 7.90 15.51 5.55
C GLY A 127 6.82 16.15 6.42
N LEU A 128 6.09 15.29 7.13
CA LEU A 128 4.95 15.62 7.98
C LEU A 128 5.37 15.75 9.44
N GLU A 129 4.77 16.69 10.17
CA GLU A 129 4.98 16.86 11.62
C GLU A 129 4.10 15.85 12.37
N LEU A 130 4.67 14.73 12.75
CA LEU A 130 3.99 13.59 13.33
C LEU A 130 4.77 13.00 14.50
N GLU A 131 4.08 12.34 15.40
CA GLU A 131 4.66 11.53 16.46
C GLU A 131 4.76 10.05 16.02
N LYS A 132 5.94 9.44 16.26
CA LYS A 132 6.13 8.01 16.03
C LYS A 132 5.51 7.20 17.16
N ILE A 133 4.72 6.22 16.79
CA ILE A 133 4.23 5.19 17.72
C ILE A 133 4.99 3.89 17.43
N TRP A 134 5.75 3.43 18.42
CA TRP A 134 6.65 2.29 18.28
C TRP A 134 7.57 2.40 17.05
N ASN A 135 8.23 3.54 16.97
CA ASN A 135 9.23 3.88 15.95
C ASN A 135 8.72 3.94 14.50
N SER A 136 7.40 4.08 14.29
CA SER A 136 6.78 4.22 12.96
C SER A 136 5.65 5.26 12.98
N TYR A 137 5.44 5.92 11.82
CA TYR A 137 4.31 6.79 11.54
C TYR A 137 3.12 6.05 10.91
N SER A 138 3.26 4.75 10.61
CA SER A 138 2.18 4.00 9.95
C SER A 138 0.94 3.90 10.80
N ILE A 139 -0.21 4.22 10.20
CA ILE A 139 -1.52 4.05 10.80
C ILE A 139 -2.04 2.64 10.47
N ASN A 140 -2.30 1.86 11.53
CA ASN A 140 -3.06 0.61 11.45
C ASN A 140 -4.44 0.85 12.04
N THR A 141 -5.45 1.00 11.20
CA THR A 141 -6.81 1.34 11.62
C THR A 141 -7.54 0.19 12.32
N LYS A 142 -7.11 -1.05 12.16
CA LYS A 142 -7.68 -2.22 12.82
C LYS A 142 -7.20 -2.33 14.27
N ALA A 143 -5.92 -2.04 14.48
CA ALA A 143 -5.30 -2.06 15.80
C ALA A 143 -5.42 -0.71 16.55
N ASN A 144 -5.90 0.36 15.90
CA ASN A 144 -5.89 1.74 16.40
C ASN A 144 -4.49 2.20 16.84
N VAL A 145 -3.48 1.93 16.02
CA VAL A 145 -2.07 2.26 16.29
C VAL A 145 -1.54 3.21 15.23
N GLY A 146 -0.82 4.24 15.66
CA GLY A 146 -0.21 5.25 14.79
C GLY A 146 -0.70 6.67 15.09
N PRO A 147 -0.20 7.68 14.36
CA PRO A 147 -0.69 9.05 14.42
C PRO A 147 -2.21 9.14 14.28
N ASN A 148 -2.79 10.28 14.63
CA ASN A 148 -4.25 10.48 14.61
C ASN A 148 -5.01 9.41 15.40
N ASN A 149 -4.44 8.95 16.54
CA ASN A 149 -5.01 7.87 17.37
C ASN A 149 -5.28 6.58 16.59
N GLY A 150 -4.46 6.27 15.59
CA GLY A 150 -4.61 5.08 14.76
C GLY A 150 -5.82 5.13 13.81
N LYS A 151 -6.41 6.28 13.58
CA LYS A 151 -7.59 6.45 12.72
C LYS A 151 -7.21 7.07 11.37
N LYS A 152 -7.98 6.72 10.33
CA LYS A 152 -7.90 7.45 9.06
C LYS A 152 -8.31 8.91 9.26
N TYR A 153 -7.77 9.77 8.41
CA TYR A 153 -8.10 11.20 8.45
C TYR A 153 -9.51 11.47 7.91
N SER A 154 -10.15 12.47 8.48
CA SER A 154 -11.54 12.89 8.22
C SER A 154 -11.61 14.35 7.75
N ILE A 155 -12.77 14.77 7.26
CA ILE A 155 -13.01 16.16 6.86
C ILE A 155 -12.76 17.08 8.05
N LYS A 156 -12.10 18.23 7.79
CA LYS A 156 -11.64 19.24 8.75
C LYS A 156 -10.44 18.86 9.61
N ASP A 157 -9.95 17.62 9.54
CA ASP A 157 -8.68 17.29 10.17
C ASP A 157 -7.54 18.10 9.52
N LYS A 158 -6.47 18.30 10.28
CA LYS A 158 -5.26 18.99 9.85
C LYS A 158 -4.10 18.03 9.84
N ILE A 159 -3.32 18.05 8.77
CA ILE A 159 -2.06 17.32 8.68
C ILE A 159 -0.95 18.39 8.67
N PHE A 160 -0.23 18.50 9.78
CA PHE A 160 0.84 19.47 9.91
C PHE A 160 2.08 19.05 9.14
N ILE A 161 2.76 20.05 8.57
CA ILE A 161 3.97 19.90 7.77
C ILE A 161 5.14 20.36 8.62
N LYS A 162 6.24 19.62 8.63
CA LYS A 162 7.44 20.02 9.36
C LYS A 162 7.88 21.42 8.91
N ASN A 163 8.12 22.30 9.87
CA ASN A 163 8.63 23.64 9.59
C ASN A 163 10.03 23.53 8.98
N SER A 164 10.12 23.91 7.71
CA SER A 164 11.40 24.10 7.02
C SER A 164 11.26 25.30 6.09
N ASP A 165 12.35 26.04 5.91
CA ASP A 165 12.40 27.06 4.88
C ASP A 165 12.13 26.40 3.52
N PHE A 166 11.20 26.97 2.76
CA PHE A 166 10.92 26.47 1.43
C PHE A 166 12.16 26.55 0.55
N LYS A 167 12.58 25.41 0.02
CA LYS A 167 13.63 25.33 -1.00
C LYS A 167 12.98 24.78 -2.27
N LYS A 168 13.02 25.55 -3.35
CA LYS A 168 12.56 25.08 -4.65
C LYS A 168 13.41 23.88 -5.07
N ILE A 169 12.75 22.77 -5.34
CA ILE A 169 13.36 21.59 -5.97
C ILE A 169 13.22 21.77 -7.48
N GLU A 170 14.26 21.44 -8.23
CA GLU A 170 14.18 21.39 -9.69
C GLU A 170 13.10 20.42 -10.12
N GLU A 171 12.54 20.65 -11.30
CA GLU A 171 11.53 19.76 -11.86
C GLU A 171 12.16 18.39 -12.13
N ILE A 172 11.62 17.37 -11.47
CA ILE A 172 12.03 15.98 -11.60
C ILE A 172 10.82 15.19 -12.11
N GLU A 173 11.03 14.42 -13.15
CA GLU A 173 10.05 13.46 -13.64
C GLU A 173 10.72 12.09 -13.77
N ILE A 174 10.07 11.04 -13.26
CA ILE A 174 10.54 9.66 -13.35
C ILE A 174 9.63 8.93 -14.33
N ASN A 175 10.19 8.42 -15.41
CA ASN A 175 9.45 7.59 -16.37
C ASN A 175 9.26 6.19 -15.78
N TYR A 176 8.26 6.05 -14.89
CA TYR A 176 7.88 4.79 -14.29
C TYR A 176 6.51 4.37 -14.80
N LYS A 177 6.38 3.09 -15.11
CA LYS A 177 5.10 2.46 -15.46
C LYS A 177 4.89 1.25 -14.57
N GLU A 178 3.66 1.10 -14.07
CA GLU A 178 3.24 -0.09 -13.37
C GLU A 178 3.38 -1.32 -14.29
N ASP A 179 3.86 -2.42 -13.71
CA ASP A 179 3.93 -3.69 -14.42
C ASP A 179 2.51 -4.29 -14.56
N PRO A 180 1.97 -4.42 -15.78
CA PRO A 180 0.62 -4.92 -16.01
C PRO A 180 0.52 -6.46 -15.91
N ASP A 181 1.63 -7.15 -15.65
CA ASP A 181 1.64 -8.61 -15.58
C ASP A 181 0.79 -9.11 -14.39
N ASN A 182 -0.19 -9.94 -14.70
CA ASN A 182 -1.07 -10.56 -13.73
C ASN A 182 -0.56 -11.92 -13.22
N ILE A 183 0.64 -12.32 -13.56
CA ILE A 183 1.30 -13.52 -13.05
C ILE A 183 1.96 -13.19 -11.71
N ILE A 184 1.46 -13.78 -10.64
CA ILE A 184 2.00 -13.62 -9.29
C ILE A 184 2.90 -14.81 -8.96
N ARG A 185 4.17 -14.54 -8.74
CA ARG A 185 5.15 -15.57 -8.41
C ARG A 185 5.07 -15.94 -6.93
N VAL A 186 5.09 -17.25 -6.66
CA VAL A 186 4.92 -17.78 -5.31
C VAL A 186 5.89 -18.94 -5.06
N ILE A 187 6.26 -19.13 -3.80
CA ILE A 187 6.85 -20.38 -3.30
C ILE A 187 5.76 -21.19 -2.60
N LYS A 188 5.89 -22.51 -2.59
CA LYS A 188 4.98 -23.41 -1.85
C LYS A 188 4.93 -23.03 -0.38
N GLY A 189 3.73 -23.02 0.18
CA GLY A 189 3.50 -22.74 1.58
C GLY A 189 3.84 -23.93 2.50
N THR A 190 3.94 -23.68 3.79
CA THR A 190 4.29 -24.70 4.79
C THR A 190 3.27 -25.82 4.93
N ASN A 191 2.04 -25.60 4.44
CA ASN A 191 0.96 -26.57 4.49
C ASN A 191 0.51 -26.97 3.06
N PHE A 192 1.39 -26.85 2.04
CA PHE A 192 1.05 -27.16 0.65
C PHE A 192 0.53 -28.61 0.50
N ASP A 193 1.14 -29.56 1.21
CA ASP A 193 0.75 -30.99 1.18
C ASP A 193 -0.60 -31.28 1.89
N TYR A 194 -1.22 -30.30 2.53
CA TYR A 194 -2.55 -30.43 3.13
C TYR A 194 -3.68 -30.30 2.09
N PHE A 195 -3.35 -29.92 0.87
CA PHE A 195 -4.29 -29.76 -0.23
C PHE A 195 -4.32 -30.98 -1.14
N SER A 196 -5.49 -31.30 -1.71
CA SER A 196 -5.63 -32.37 -2.68
C SER A 196 -4.74 -32.12 -3.91
N THR A 197 -4.34 -33.19 -4.60
CA THR A 197 -3.56 -33.05 -5.86
C THR A 197 -4.27 -32.17 -6.88
N GLU A 198 -5.62 -32.26 -6.95
CA GLU A 198 -6.41 -31.41 -7.82
C GLU A 198 -6.33 -29.93 -7.39
N ALA A 199 -6.43 -29.63 -6.10
CA ALA A 199 -6.30 -28.26 -5.57
C ALA A 199 -4.90 -27.69 -5.84
N GLN A 200 -3.83 -28.48 -5.64
CA GLN A 200 -2.46 -28.10 -5.95
C GLN A 200 -2.29 -27.77 -7.44
N ASN A 201 -2.84 -28.60 -8.34
CA ASN A 201 -2.82 -28.36 -9.78
C ASN A 201 -3.65 -27.14 -10.16
N ASN A 202 -4.84 -26.96 -9.58
CA ASN A 202 -5.70 -25.81 -9.83
C ASN A 202 -5.03 -24.50 -9.39
N PHE A 203 -4.30 -24.50 -8.28
CA PHE A 203 -3.61 -23.32 -7.77
C PHE A 203 -2.62 -22.73 -8.77
N PHE A 204 -1.87 -23.57 -9.50
CA PHE A 204 -0.86 -23.11 -10.46
C PHE A 204 -1.36 -23.00 -11.92
N ASN A 205 -2.47 -23.68 -12.26
CA ASN A 205 -2.88 -23.79 -13.67
C ASN A 205 -4.21 -23.11 -13.98
N LYS A 206 -4.86 -22.50 -12.98
CA LYS A 206 -6.17 -21.84 -13.15
C LYS A 206 -6.11 -20.40 -12.73
N GLU A 207 -7.07 -19.65 -13.23
CA GLU A 207 -7.24 -18.21 -12.95
C GLU A 207 -8.00 -17.96 -11.65
N PHE A 208 -7.63 -16.87 -10.97
CA PHE A 208 -8.30 -16.37 -9.77
C PHE A 208 -8.70 -14.91 -9.98
N LEU A 209 -9.93 -14.59 -9.62
CA LEU A 209 -10.49 -13.25 -9.69
C LEU A 209 -10.33 -12.53 -8.35
N VAL A 210 -9.80 -11.32 -8.36
CA VAL A 210 -9.77 -10.42 -7.20
C VAL A 210 -11.20 -9.98 -6.89
N THR A 211 -11.65 -10.25 -5.67
CA THR A 211 -13.01 -9.90 -5.24
C THR A 211 -13.08 -8.48 -4.68
N LYS A 212 -14.29 -7.98 -4.41
CA LYS A 212 -14.50 -6.69 -3.73
C LYS A 212 -14.09 -6.71 -2.24
N LEU A 213 -13.76 -7.87 -1.69
CA LEU A 213 -13.28 -8.05 -0.32
C LEU A 213 -11.75 -7.95 -0.29
N ALA A 214 -11.26 -6.75 -0.61
CA ALA A 214 -9.84 -6.41 -0.61
C ALA A 214 -9.63 -5.15 0.24
N ASP A 215 -8.76 -5.26 1.22
CA ASP A 215 -8.32 -4.15 2.08
C ASP A 215 -6.83 -4.32 2.47
N ARG A 216 -6.35 -3.49 3.37
CA ARG A 216 -4.96 -3.57 3.85
C ARG A 216 -4.64 -4.85 4.64
N MET A 217 -5.64 -5.62 5.08
CA MET A 217 -5.44 -6.92 5.74
C MET A 217 -5.15 -8.04 4.74
N GLY A 218 -5.81 -8.01 3.58
CA GLY A 218 -5.64 -9.04 2.55
C GLY A 218 -6.62 -8.92 1.41
N ILE A 219 -6.32 -9.66 0.35
CA ILE A 219 -7.11 -9.75 -0.88
C ILE A 219 -7.77 -11.12 -0.92
N ARG A 220 -9.10 -11.16 -0.94
CA ARG A 220 -9.85 -12.40 -1.18
C ARG A 220 -9.98 -12.65 -2.66
N LEU A 221 -9.67 -13.87 -3.06
CA LEU A 221 -9.76 -14.33 -4.43
C LEU A 221 -10.96 -15.27 -4.57
N SER A 222 -11.53 -15.35 -5.78
CA SER A 222 -12.49 -16.36 -6.16
C SER A 222 -12.00 -17.10 -7.40
N GLY A 223 -12.26 -18.41 -7.45
CA GLY A 223 -11.81 -19.29 -8.53
C GLY A 223 -12.14 -20.74 -8.23
N PRO A 224 -11.37 -21.68 -8.78
CA PRO A 224 -11.52 -23.09 -8.42
C PRO A 224 -11.34 -23.28 -6.93
N LYS A 225 -12.17 -24.13 -6.32
CA LYS A 225 -12.04 -24.44 -4.90
C LYS A 225 -10.77 -25.22 -4.64
N LEU A 226 -10.02 -24.78 -3.64
CA LEU A 226 -8.79 -25.43 -3.19
C LEU A 226 -9.10 -26.31 -1.96
N GLU A 227 -9.46 -27.55 -2.24
CA GLU A 227 -9.90 -28.49 -1.20
C GLU A 227 -8.72 -29.01 -0.36
N ASN A 228 -8.90 -28.99 0.96
CA ASN A 228 -7.99 -29.60 1.90
C ASN A 228 -8.31 -31.09 2.11
N ILE A 229 -7.29 -31.93 2.18
CA ILE A 229 -7.39 -33.35 2.56
C ILE A 229 -7.29 -33.54 4.09
N VAL A 230 -7.04 -32.45 4.82
CA VAL A 230 -7.03 -32.37 6.28
C VAL A 230 -8.03 -31.31 6.75
N SER A 231 -8.14 -31.09 8.06
CA SER A 231 -8.99 -29.99 8.57
C SER A 231 -8.58 -28.65 8.01
N SER A 232 -9.57 -27.86 7.56
CA SER A 232 -9.37 -26.46 7.16
C SER A 232 -9.06 -25.53 8.35
N ASN A 233 -9.27 -25.99 9.58
CA ASN A 233 -8.85 -25.31 10.82
C ASN A 233 -7.67 -26.07 11.42
N ILE A 234 -6.50 -25.46 11.34
CA ILE A 234 -5.27 -25.97 11.94
C ILE A 234 -4.91 -25.17 13.20
N LYS A 235 -3.96 -25.66 13.97
CA LYS A 235 -3.39 -24.85 15.06
C LYS A 235 -2.85 -23.54 14.50
N SER A 236 -3.19 -22.42 15.16
CA SER A 236 -2.73 -21.10 14.70
C SER A 236 -1.21 -21.03 14.64
N GLU A 237 -0.71 -20.54 13.53
CA GLU A 237 0.71 -20.36 13.22
C GLU A 237 0.99 -18.90 12.87
N GLY A 238 2.26 -18.48 12.91
CA GLY A 238 2.67 -17.14 12.51
C GLY A 238 2.33 -16.86 11.05
N LEU A 239 1.91 -15.63 10.78
CA LEU A 239 1.66 -15.12 9.42
C LEU A 239 2.65 -14.03 9.08
N VAL A 240 2.94 -13.89 7.79
CA VAL A 240 3.69 -12.76 7.22
C VAL A 240 2.97 -12.23 5.99
N LYS A 241 3.27 -11.00 5.59
CA LYS A 241 2.77 -10.42 4.34
C LYS A 241 3.11 -11.34 3.16
N GLY A 242 2.14 -11.56 2.28
CA GLY A 242 2.29 -12.43 1.11
C GLY A 242 1.86 -13.89 1.33
N VAL A 243 1.63 -14.33 2.57
CA VAL A 243 1.07 -15.67 2.82
C VAL A 243 -0.30 -15.79 2.17
N ILE A 244 -0.55 -16.94 1.53
CA ILE A 244 -1.84 -17.28 0.91
C ILE A 244 -2.51 -18.35 1.75
N GLN A 245 -3.52 -17.95 2.52
CA GLN A 245 -4.33 -18.85 3.33
C GLN A 245 -5.56 -19.32 2.57
N VAL A 246 -6.00 -20.54 2.84
CA VAL A 246 -7.23 -21.09 2.27
C VAL A 246 -8.17 -21.53 3.39
N PRO A 247 -9.22 -20.74 3.70
CA PRO A 247 -10.28 -21.12 4.62
C PRO A 247 -11.13 -22.30 4.12
N ALA A 248 -12.10 -22.74 4.94
CA ALA A 248 -12.97 -23.87 4.65
C ALA A 248 -13.83 -23.71 3.38
N ASP A 249 -14.04 -22.46 2.92
CA ASP A 249 -14.78 -22.18 1.68
C ASP A 249 -13.95 -22.43 0.40
N GLY A 250 -12.65 -22.77 0.56
CA GLY A 250 -11.73 -23.08 -0.52
C GLY A 250 -11.24 -21.89 -1.34
N ASN A 251 -11.55 -20.65 -0.92
CA ASN A 251 -11.13 -19.44 -1.63
C ASN A 251 -9.84 -18.88 -1.04
N PRO A 252 -8.79 -18.63 -1.84
CA PRO A 252 -7.53 -18.10 -1.32
C PRO A 252 -7.66 -16.65 -0.80
N ILE A 253 -6.87 -16.33 0.24
CA ILE A 253 -6.72 -14.99 0.79
C ILE A 253 -5.23 -14.67 0.83
N VAL A 254 -4.80 -13.66 0.07
CA VAL A 254 -3.41 -13.18 0.11
C VAL A 254 -3.28 -12.14 1.22
N MET A 255 -2.42 -12.38 2.20
CA MET A 255 -2.21 -11.49 3.34
C MET A 255 -1.42 -10.24 2.94
N LEU A 256 -1.89 -9.06 3.35
CA LEU A 256 -1.26 -7.75 3.09
C LEU A 256 -0.68 -7.12 4.37
N SER A 257 -0.39 -5.83 4.34
CA SER A 257 0.39 -5.13 5.37
C SER A 257 -0.21 -5.14 6.78
N ASP A 258 -1.56 -5.12 6.90
CA ASP A 258 -2.26 -5.07 8.19
C ASP A 258 -2.90 -6.42 8.58
N HIS A 259 -2.39 -7.54 8.03
CA HIS A 259 -2.87 -8.89 8.31
C HIS A 259 -2.81 -9.25 9.81
N GLY A 260 -3.48 -10.30 10.24
CA GLY A 260 -3.28 -10.84 11.60
C GLY A 260 -1.87 -11.42 11.78
N THR A 261 -1.30 -11.34 12.98
CA THR A 261 0.04 -11.88 13.26
C THR A 261 0.07 -13.41 13.31
N ILE A 262 -1.09 -14.03 13.56
CA ILE A 262 -1.30 -15.47 13.55
C ILE A 262 -2.57 -15.82 12.77
N GLY A 263 -2.65 -17.04 12.27
CA GLY A 263 -3.83 -17.57 11.59
C GLY A 263 -3.90 -19.08 11.64
N GLY A 264 -5.12 -19.60 11.62
CA GLY A 264 -5.44 -21.03 11.77
C GLY A 264 -5.93 -21.70 10.48
N TYR A 265 -5.64 -21.11 9.31
CA TYR A 265 -5.95 -21.73 8.01
C TYR A 265 -4.68 -22.23 7.32
N PRO A 266 -4.77 -23.36 6.58
CA PRO A 266 -3.65 -23.88 5.80
C PRO A 266 -3.10 -22.84 4.82
N LYS A 267 -1.78 -22.82 4.68
CA LYS A 267 -1.03 -21.92 3.80
C LYS A 267 -0.60 -22.68 2.55
N ILE A 268 -1.22 -22.38 1.40
CA ILE A 268 -0.90 -23.04 0.13
C ILE A 268 0.34 -22.47 -0.53
N GLY A 269 0.62 -21.18 -0.34
CA GLY A 269 1.76 -20.50 -0.96
C GLY A 269 2.15 -19.23 -0.22
N VAL A 270 3.26 -18.66 -0.64
CA VAL A 270 3.72 -17.34 -0.20
C VAL A 270 4.16 -16.55 -1.43
N VAL A 271 3.61 -15.37 -1.65
CA VAL A 271 4.02 -14.45 -2.70
C VAL A 271 5.46 -14.01 -2.46
N ILE A 272 6.30 -14.02 -3.50
CA ILE A 272 7.68 -13.56 -3.38
C ILE A 272 7.76 -12.06 -3.09
N SER A 273 8.80 -11.62 -2.40
CA SER A 273 8.93 -10.22 -1.94
C SER A 273 8.89 -9.20 -3.08
N ALA A 274 9.40 -9.55 -4.26
CA ALA A 274 9.38 -8.67 -5.44
C ALA A 274 7.99 -8.43 -6.03
N ASP A 275 7.01 -9.30 -5.74
CA ASP A 275 5.64 -9.17 -6.26
C ASP A 275 4.66 -8.57 -5.25
N LEU A 276 5.09 -8.33 -3.99
CA LEU A 276 4.20 -7.82 -2.93
C LEU A 276 3.60 -6.45 -3.24
N ASP A 277 4.38 -5.56 -3.84
CA ASP A 277 3.92 -4.22 -4.21
C ASP A 277 2.84 -4.31 -5.28
N ARG A 278 3.06 -5.13 -6.31
CA ARG A 278 2.10 -5.39 -7.38
C ARG A 278 0.82 -6.03 -6.87
N VAL A 279 0.94 -7.06 -6.02
CA VAL A 279 -0.25 -7.69 -5.39
C VAL A 279 -1.05 -6.66 -4.60
N GLY A 280 -0.39 -5.78 -3.85
CA GLY A 280 -1.05 -4.70 -3.11
C GLY A 280 -1.86 -3.74 -3.99
N GLN A 281 -1.46 -3.60 -5.26
CA GLN A 281 -2.11 -2.69 -6.23
C GLN A 281 -3.25 -3.35 -7.03
N LEU A 282 -3.51 -4.65 -6.85
CA LEU A 282 -4.59 -5.34 -7.56
C LEU A 282 -5.96 -4.76 -7.21
N THR A 283 -6.77 -4.50 -8.22
CA THR A 283 -8.12 -3.97 -8.07
C THR A 283 -9.18 -5.07 -8.21
N PRO A 284 -10.36 -4.95 -7.59
CA PRO A 284 -11.46 -5.88 -7.80
C PRO A 284 -11.81 -6.04 -9.28
N GLY A 285 -11.97 -7.29 -9.72
CA GLY A 285 -12.21 -7.64 -11.12
C GLY A 285 -10.94 -8.02 -11.89
N THR A 286 -9.75 -7.81 -11.34
CA THR A 286 -8.49 -8.28 -11.95
C THR A 286 -8.42 -9.80 -11.88
N ILE A 287 -8.04 -10.44 -12.99
CA ILE A 287 -7.75 -11.87 -13.06
C ILE A 287 -6.26 -12.08 -12.91
N ILE A 288 -5.84 -12.99 -12.04
CA ILE A 288 -4.44 -13.35 -11.79
C ILE A 288 -4.20 -14.85 -11.93
N ASN A 289 -2.94 -15.19 -12.19
CA ASN A 289 -2.44 -16.57 -12.16
C ASN A 289 -1.27 -16.65 -11.17
N PHE A 290 -1.14 -17.80 -10.50
CA PHE A 290 0.03 -18.07 -9.68
C PHE A 290 1.07 -18.87 -10.45
N LYS A 291 2.35 -18.49 -10.32
CA LYS A 291 3.48 -19.21 -10.91
C LYS A 291 4.42 -19.65 -9.81
N GLU A 292 4.70 -20.96 -9.76
CA GLU A 292 5.71 -21.49 -8.85
C GLU A 292 7.11 -21.01 -9.24
N VAL A 293 7.88 -20.60 -8.25
CA VAL A 293 9.31 -20.34 -8.36
C VAL A 293 10.05 -20.98 -7.18
N SER A 294 11.30 -21.32 -7.36
CA SER A 294 12.15 -21.80 -6.27
C SER A 294 12.52 -20.64 -5.32
N LEU A 295 12.97 -20.98 -4.11
CA LEU A 295 13.47 -19.97 -3.16
C LEU A 295 14.67 -19.20 -3.72
N GLU A 296 15.57 -19.88 -4.43
CA GLU A 296 16.74 -19.28 -5.05
C GLU A 296 16.34 -18.29 -6.16
N GLU A 297 15.41 -18.69 -7.04
CA GLU A 297 14.85 -17.79 -8.06
C GLU A 297 14.20 -16.56 -7.42
N ALA A 298 13.38 -16.75 -6.38
CA ALA A 298 12.72 -15.67 -5.66
C ALA A 298 13.74 -14.67 -5.07
N GLN A 299 14.83 -15.15 -4.49
CA GLN A 299 15.91 -14.32 -3.96
C GLN A 299 16.63 -13.53 -5.05
N ASN A 300 16.94 -14.17 -6.20
CA ASN A 300 17.59 -13.52 -7.33
C ASN A 300 16.70 -12.42 -7.94
N ILE A 301 15.42 -12.71 -8.10
CA ILE A 301 14.44 -11.74 -8.57
C ILE A 301 14.34 -10.54 -7.60
N PHE A 302 14.35 -10.79 -6.29
CA PHE A 302 14.28 -9.73 -5.30
C PHE A 302 15.52 -8.84 -5.29
N LYS A 303 16.72 -9.41 -5.46
CA LYS A 303 17.95 -8.62 -5.61
C LYS A 303 17.86 -7.67 -6.81
N ALA A 304 17.48 -8.17 -7.98
CA ALA A 304 17.31 -7.35 -9.18
C ALA A 304 16.18 -6.30 -9.04
N TYR A 305 15.18 -6.58 -8.21
CA TYR A 305 14.09 -5.64 -7.92
C TYR A 305 14.53 -4.47 -7.05
N THR A 306 15.52 -4.65 -6.18
CA THR A 306 16.00 -3.64 -5.20
C THR A 306 17.20 -2.83 -5.69
N GLU A 307 17.87 -3.24 -6.77
CA GLU A 307 18.92 -2.49 -7.48
C GLU A 307 18.32 -1.37 -8.36
#